data_07d8209ea252a6e92ed1e7ff4d0510c3
#
_entry.id   07d8209ea252a6e92ed1e7ff4d0510c3
#
_cell.length_a   1.000
_cell.length_b   1.000
_cell.length_c   1.000
_cell.angle_alpha   90.00
_cell.angle_beta   90.00
_cell.angle_gamma   90.00
#
_symmetry.space_group_name_H-M   'P 1'
#
loop_
_entity.id
_entity.type
_entity.pdbx_description
1 polymer ?
#
loop_
_entity_poly.entity_id
_entity_poly.type
_entity_poly.pdbx_seq_one_letter_code
_entity_poly.pdbx_strand_id
1 'polypeptide(L)'
;MAAAPRAVGREAGRGLLTLANLITAVAPVAADWNDSHIFNRRWPSHARFHGVVSLAMTSGLAGLNLWSLWSDSTDRRTSRLFAAAVPVGYWAPFLAAPLVRGTGVDDPPHPVPRVAGVPTSLLGAAATTLTAVAGWLLDRRAGDQPTNA
;
A
#
# COMPACT_ATOMS: atom_id res chain seq x y z
N MET A 1 15.47 31.41 4.29
CA MET A 1 13.99 31.54 4.31
C MET A 1 13.43 30.17 4.67
N ALA A 2 12.74 30.05 5.81
CA ALA A 2 12.05 28.81 6.16
C ALA A 2 10.85 28.60 5.22
N ALA A 3 10.68 27.37 4.68
CA ALA A 3 9.54 27.03 3.86
C ALA A 3 8.24 27.26 4.65
N ALA A 4 7.21 27.81 4.00
CA ALA A 4 5.93 28.06 4.66
C ALA A 4 5.35 26.72 5.16
N PRO A 5 4.72 26.66 6.35
CA PRO A 5 4.21 25.43 6.97
C PRO A 5 3.34 24.57 6.04
N ARG A 6 2.66 25.21 5.09
CA ARG A 6 1.84 24.55 4.05
C ARG A 6 2.66 23.76 3.04
N ALA A 7 3.81 24.29 2.62
CA ALA A 7 4.70 23.59 1.69
C ALA A 7 5.26 22.33 2.35
N VAL A 8 5.68 22.42 3.60
CA VAL A 8 6.18 21.30 4.39
C VAL A 8 5.11 20.19 4.55
N GLY A 9 3.86 20.56 4.87
CA GLY A 9 2.76 19.60 5.01
C GLY A 9 2.43 18.87 3.69
N ARG A 10 2.47 19.58 2.56
CA ARG A 10 2.25 18.99 1.22
C ARG A 10 3.38 18.04 0.82
N GLU A 11 4.62 18.45 1.04
CA GLU A 11 5.79 17.63 0.73
C GLU A 11 5.82 16.36 1.60
N ALA A 12 5.55 16.50 2.90
CA ALA A 12 5.46 15.36 3.81
C ALA A 12 4.33 14.41 3.41
N GLY A 13 3.13 14.93 3.09
CA GLY A 13 2.01 14.14 2.62
C GLY A 13 2.34 13.38 1.33
N ARG A 14 2.94 14.06 0.34
CA ARG A 14 3.40 13.46 -0.92
C ARG A 14 4.47 12.38 -0.67
N GLY A 15 5.40 12.62 0.23
CA GLY A 15 6.43 11.66 0.63
C GLY A 15 5.83 10.38 1.22
N LEU A 16 4.86 10.49 2.13
CA LEU A 16 4.17 9.34 2.72
C LEU A 16 3.35 8.56 1.68
N LEU A 17 2.66 9.24 0.77
CA LEU A 17 1.93 8.60 -0.33
C LEU A 17 2.90 7.88 -1.28
N THR A 18 4.06 8.46 -1.57
CA THR A 18 5.12 7.82 -2.35
C THR A 18 5.60 6.54 -1.66
N LEU A 19 5.92 6.62 -0.36
CA LEU A 19 6.35 5.47 0.42
C LEU A 19 5.32 4.34 0.43
N ALA A 20 4.05 4.66 0.68
CA ALA A 20 2.98 3.67 0.69
C ALA A 20 2.83 2.97 -0.67
N ASN A 21 2.93 3.70 -1.79
CA ASN A 21 2.86 3.11 -3.14
C ASN A 21 4.11 2.31 -3.49
N LEU A 22 5.32 2.72 -3.07
CA LEU A 22 6.54 1.93 -3.25
C LEU A 22 6.44 0.59 -2.50
N ILE A 23 5.99 0.61 -1.25
CA ILE A 23 5.74 -0.61 -0.47
C ILE A 23 4.70 -1.48 -1.19
N THR A 24 3.61 -0.90 -1.66
CA THR A 24 2.53 -1.63 -2.36
C THR A 24 3.00 -2.22 -3.69
N ALA A 25 3.92 -1.57 -4.41
CA ALA A 25 4.46 -2.09 -5.66
C ALA A 25 5.44 -3.25 -5.44
N VAL A 26 6.24 -3.21 -4.36
CA VAL A 26 7.40 -4.09 -4.20
C VAL A 26 7.18 -5.19 -3.17
N ALA A 27 6.60 -4.86 -2.00
CA ALA A 27 6.53 -5.80 -0.90
C ALA A 27 5.72 -7.09 -1.21
N PRO A 28 4.57 -7.04 -1.91
CA PRO A 28 3.85 -8.25 -2.27
C PRO A 28 4.66 -9.17 -3.19
N VAL A 29 5.38 -8.60 -4.16
CA VAL A 29 6.25 -9.38 -5.05
C VAL A 29 7.38 -10.02 -4.27
N ALA A 30 8.04 -9.28 -3.39
CA ALA A 30 9.13 -9.80 -2.56
C ALA A 30 8.66 -10.89 -1.58
N ALA A 31 7.43 -10.76 -1.07
CA ALA A 31 6.84 -11.73 -0.14
C ALA A 31 6.33 -13.00 -0.82
N ASP A 32 5.77 -12.89 -2.03
CA ASP A 32 4.97 -13.98 -2.62
C ASP A 32 5.61 -14.62 -3.85
N TRP A 33 6.64 -14.01 -4.46
CA TRP A 33 7.32 -14.58 -5.64
C TRP A 33 8.37 -15.62 -5.24
N ASN A 34 7.92 -16.68 -4.57
CA ASN A 34 8.78 -17.73 -4.01
C ASN A 34 8.04 -19.06 -3.85
N ASP A 35 8.75 -20.07 -3.29
CA ASP A 35 8.24 -21.44 -3.10
C ASP A 35 7.16 -21.56 -2.01
N SER A 36 7.00 -20.57 -1.15
CA SER A 36 5.92 -20.57 -0.17
C SER A 36 4.57 -20.14 -0.77
N HIS A 37 4.58 -19.41 -1.89
CA HIS A 37 3.37 -18.87 -2.53
C HIS A 37 3.30 -19.24 -4.02
N ILE A 38 3.80 -18.40 -4.92
CA ILE A 38 3.60 -18.55 -6.38
C ILE A 38 4.16 -19.88 -6.91
N PHE A 39 5.26 -20.37 -6.38
CA PHE A 39 5.87 -21.64 -6.79
C PHE A 39 5.51 -22.82 -5.88
N ASN A 40 4.58 -22.62 -4.93
CA ASN A 40 4.15 -23.66 -4.01
C ASN A 40 3.44 -24.78 -4.77
N ARG A 41 4.00 -25.99 -4.73
CA ARG A 41 3.47 -27.16 -5.42
C ARG A 41 2.12 -27.65 -4.85
N ARG A 42 1.77 -27.27 -3.63
CA ARG A 42 0.48 -27.57 -3.00
C ARG A 42 -0.64 -26.67 -3.48
N TRP A 43 -0.32 -25.52 -4.06
CA TRP A 43 -1.32 -24.62 -4.60
C TRP A 43 -1.83 -25.15 -5.95
N PRO A 44 -3.14 -25.21 -6.17
CA PRO A 44 -3.70 -25.47 -7.49
C PRO A 44 -3.19 -24.44 -8.51
N SER A 45 -3.04 -24.87 -9.76
CA SER A 45 -2.57 -23.97 -10.84
C SER A 45 -3.42 -22.70 -10.96
N HIS A 46 -4.73 -22.83 -10.73
CA HIS A 46 -5.66 -21.69 -10.74
C HIS A 46 -5.40 -20.69 -9.60
N ALA A 47 -5.07 -21.14 -8.40
CA ALA A 47 -4.67 -20.25 -7.30
C ALA A 47 -3.38 -19.49 -7.61
N ARG A 48 -2.38 -20.18 -8.19
CA ARG A 48 -1.14 -19.55 -8.66
C ARG A 48 -1.39 -18.51 -9.74
N PHE A 49 -2.29 -18.81 -10.69
CA PHE A 49 -2.71 -17.83 -11.70
C PHE A 49 -3.26 -16.56 -11.07
N HIS A 50 -4.18 -16.67 -10.10
CA HIS A 50 -4.72 -15.51 -9.38
C HIS A 50 -3.64 -14.77 -8.57
N GLY A 51 -2.71 -15.48 -7.96
CA GLY A 51 -1.57 -14.88 -7.28
C GLY A 51 -0.74 -13.99 -8.21
N VAL A 52 -0.34 -14.52 -9.37
CA VAL A 52 0.43 -13.74 -10.38
C VAL A 52 -0.36 -12.51 -10.86
N VAL A 53 -1.65 -12.67 -11.17
CA VAL A 53 -2.51 -11.56 -11.60
C VAL A 53 -2.62 -10.50 -10.50
N SER A 54 -2.82 -10.91 -9.25
CA SER A 54 -2.91 -10.00 -8.11
C SER A 54 -1.62 -9.18 -7.93
N LEU A 55 -0.45 -9.82 -7.99
CA LEU A 55 0.85 -9.14 -7.90
C LEU A 55 1.04 -8.14 -9.04
N ALA A 56 0.75 -8.57 -10.28
CA ALA A 56 0.89 -7.70 -11.45
C ALA A 56 -0.04 -6.47 -11.38
N MET A 57 -1.31 -6.67 -11.00
CA MET A 57 -2.27 -5.59 -10.87
C MET A 57 -1.86 -4.61 -9.76
N THR A 58 -1.47 -5.13 -8.60
CA THR A 58 -1.09 -4.30 -7.45
C THR A 58 0.14 -3.45 -7.77
N SER A 59 1.20 -4.08 -8.31
CA SER A 59 2.41 -3.37 -8.71
C SER A 59 2.15 -2.37 -9.83
N GLY A 60 1.34 -2.73 -10.82
CA GLY A 60 0.98 -1.86 -11.93
C GLY A 60 0.19 -0.63 -11.48
N LEU A 61 -0.84 -0.81 -10.64
CA LEU A 61 -1.63 0.30 -10.09
C LEU A 61 -0.79 1.21 -9.20
N ALA A 62 0.06 0.66 -8.35
CA ALA A 62 0.95 1.46 -7.53
C ALA A 62 1.98 2.22 -8.37
N GLY A 63 2.50 1.63 -9.44
CA GLY A 63 3.39 2.29 -10.40
C GLY A 63 2.70 3.46 -11.13
N LEU A 64 1.47 3.27 -11.60
CA LEU A 64 0.66 4.33 -12.21
C LEU A 64 0.39 5.47 -11.22
N ASN A 65 0.12 5.15 -9.96
CA ASN A 65 -0.04 6.17 -8.92
C ASN A 65 1.23 6.96 -8.66
N LEU A 66 2.38 6.30 -8.62
CA LEU A 66 3.68 6.98 -8.47
C LEU A 66 3.92 7.93 -9.64
N TRP A 67 3.69 7.48 -10.86
CA TRP A 67 3.80 8.34 -12.05
C TRP A 67 2.84 9.54 -11.95
N SER A 68 1.55 9.29 -11.67
CA SER A 68 0.53 10.35 -11.54
C SER A 68 0.85 11.35 -10.42
N LEU A 69 1.35 10.87 -9.28
CA LEU A 69 1.70 11.70 -8.12
C LEU A 69 2.85 12.68 -8.42
N TRP A 70 3.75 12.29 -9.36
CA TRP A 70 4.93 13.06 -9.73
C TRP A 70 4.83 13.74 -11.10
N SER A 71 3.75 13.49 -11.84
CA SER A 71 3.49 14.12 -13.14
C SER A 71 2.82 15.49 -12.94
N ASP A 72 3.25 16.48 -13.73
CA ASP A 72 2.61 17.81 -13.77
C ASP A 72 1.36 17.81 -14.64
N SER A 73 1.12 16.76 -15.45
CA SER A 73 0.00 16.65 -16.39
C SER A 73 -1.31 16.16 -15.75
N THR A 74 -1.29 15.76 -14.45
CA THR A 74 -2.46 15.20 -13.77
C THR A 74 -3.03 16.14 -12.72
N ASP A 75 -4.36 16.07 -12.53
CA ASP A 75 -5.00 16.81 -11.43
C ASP A 75 -4.49 16.31 -10.08
N ARG A 76 -3.89 17.22 -9.32
CA ARG A 76 -3.25 16.91 -8.04
C ARG A 76 -4.20 16.31 -7.01
N ARG A 77 -5.45 16.75 -6.97
CA ARG A 77 -6.43 16.24 -6.01
C ARG A 77 -6.77 14.78 -6.32
N THR A 78 -7.04 14.48 -7.55
CA THR A 78 -7.36 13.12 -8.05
C THR A 78 -6.15 12.19 -7.89
N SER A 79 -4.94 12.62 -8.29
CA SER A 79 -3.71 11.84 -8.12
C SER A 79 -3.47 11.42 -6.68
N ARG A 80 -3.67 12.32 -5.72
CA ARG A 80 -3.46 12.04 -4.29
C ARG A 80 -4.52 11.15 -3.70
N LEU A 81 -5.77 11.29 -4.16
CA LEU A 81 -6.84 10.39 -3.76
C LEU A 81 -6.52 8.95 -4.18
N PHE A 82 -6.14 8.73 -5.44
CA PHE A 82 -5.79 7.40 -5.92
C PHE A 82 -4.50 6.88 -5.29
N ALA A 83 -3.50 7.75 -5.06
CA ALA A 83 -2.27 7.38 -4.37
C ALA A 83 -2.51 6.93 -2.92
N ALA A 84 -3.61 7.34 -2.29
CA ALA A 84 -4.03 6.81 -1.00
C ALA A 84 -4.96 5.59 -1.14
N ALA A 85 -5.93 5.66 -2.07
CA ALA A 85 -6.97 4.64 -2.21
C ALA A 85 -6.41 3.26 -2.60
N VAL A 86 -5.41 3.19 -3.48
CA VAL A 86 -4.83 1.92 -3.93
C VAL A 86 -4.10 1.20 -2.80
N PRO A 87 -3.14 1.81 -2.06
CA PRO A 87 -2.55 1.16 -0.90
C PRO A 87 -3.58 0.75 0.17
N VAL A 88 -4.54 1.62 0.49
CA VAL A 88 -5.59 1.29 1.46
C VAL A 88 -6.45 0.13 0.97
N GLY A 89 -6.89 0.16 -0.29
CA GLY A 89 -7.72 -0.88 -0.89
C GLY A 89 -7.03 -2.24 -0.98
N TYR A 90 -5.71 -2.25 -1.10
CA TYR A 90 -4.92 -3.49 -1.12
C TYR A 90 -4.61 -4.00 0.29
N TRP A 91 -4.12 -3.15 1.20
CA TRP A 91 -3.61 -3.59 2.49
C TRP A 91 -4.67 -3.72 3.59
N ALA A 92 -5.71 -2.87 3.61
CA ALA A 92 -6.75 -2.96 4.63
C ALA A 92 -7.51 -4.31 4.63
N PRO A 93 -7.80 -4.95 3.49
CA PRO A 93 -8.40 -6.28 3.45
C PRO A 93 -7.58 -7.37 4.15
N PHE A 94 -6.25 -7.25 4.22
CA PHE A 94 -5.41 -8.20 4.99
C PHE A 94 -5.80 -8.24 6.47
N LEU A 95 -6.23 -7.10 7.03
CA LEU A 95 -6.64 -7.01 8.43
C LEU A 95 -8.01 -7.65 8.67
N ALA A 96 -8.85 -7.71 7.65
CA ALA A 96 -10.18 -8.31 7.71
C ALA A 96 -10.20 -9.78 7.27
N ALA A 97 -9.28 -10.19 6.40
CA ALA A 97 -9.24 -11.53 5.83
C ALA A 97 -9.24 -12.67 6.88
N PRO A 98 -8.51 -12.56 8.03
CA PRO A 98 -8.55 -13.59 9.07
C PRO A 98 -9.93 -13.80 9.70
N LEU A 99 -10.88 -12.89 9.50
CA LEU A 99 -12.27 -13.03 9.99
C LEU A 99 -13.11 -13.91 9.06
N VAL A 100 -12.63 -14.21 7.86
CA VAL A 100 -13.32 -15.07 6.90
C VAL A 100 -13.04 -16.53 7.24
N ARG A 101 -14.10 -17.33 7.42
CA ARG A 101 -13.95 -18.74 7.77
C ARG A 101 -13.11 -19.51 6.75
N GLY A 102 -12.12 -20.24 7.23
CA GLY A 102 -11.24 -21.07 6.40
C GLY A 102 -10.03 -20.32 5.83
N THR A 103 -9.85 -19.03 6.16
CA THR A 103 -8.61 -18.31 5.85
C THR A 103 -7.65 -18.38 7.02
N GLY A 104 -6.37 -18.23 6.74
CA GLY A 104 -5.30 -18.18 7.74
C GLY A 104 -4.15 -17.30 7.24
N VAL A 105 -3.34 -16.84 8.18
CA VAL A 105 -2.15 -16.02 7.85
C VAL A 105 -0.94 -16.90 7.56
N ASP A 106 -0.91 -18.10 8.17
CA ASP A 106 0.19 -19.05 7.99
C ASP A 106 -0.13 -20.03 6.85
N ASP A 107 0.88 -20.35 6.03
CA ASP A 107 0.82 -21.40 5.02
C ASP A 107 1.84 -22.51 5.38
N PRO A 108 1.42 -23.58 6.08
CA PRO A 108 2.33 -24.65 6.47
C PRO A 108 2.98 -25.34 5.25
N PRO A 109 4.30 -25.63 5.27
CA PRO A 109 5.22 -25.52 6.41
C PRO A 109 5.91 -24.18 6.59
N HIS A 110 5.43 -23.11 6.00
CA HIS A 110 6.02 -21.78 5.97
C HIS A 110 5.25 -20.81 6.90
N PRO A 111 5.49 -20.83 8.23
CA PRO A 111 4.81 -19.91 9.14
C PRO A 111 5.28 -18.47 8.93
N VAL A 112 4.35 -17.52 9.01
CA VAL A 112 4.68 -16.09 8.96
C VAL A 112 5.41 -15.68 10.24
N PRO A 113 6.54 -14.97 10.15
CA PRO A 113 7.23 -14.41 11.32
C PRO A 113 6.30 -13.53 12.15
N ARG A 114 6.51 -13.50 13.46
CA ARG A 114 5.68 -12.73 14.40
C ARG A 114 6.51 -11.79 15.26
N VAL A 115 5.96 -10.62 15.55
CA VAL A 115 6.51 -9.67 16.54
C VAL A 115 5.45 -9.49 17.62
N ALA A 116 5.81 -9.77 18.87
CA ALA A 116 4.88 -9.77 20.00
C ALA A 116 3.60 -10.59 19.75
N GLY A 117 3.71 -11.74 19.08
CA GLY A 117 2.58 -12.61 18.73
C GLY A 117 1.78 -12.19 17.50
N VAL A 118 2.01 -11.00 16.93
CA VAL A 118 1.31 -10.49 15.75
C VAL A 118 2.09 -10.86 14.47
N PRO A 119 1.45 -11.45 13.45
CA PRO A 119 2.08 -11.74 12.17
C PRO A 119 2.66 -10.47 11.51
N THR A 120 3.88 -10.56 10.99
CA THR A 120 4.55 -9.41 10.36
C THR A 120 3.81 -8.92 9.10
N SER A 121 3.11 -9.80 8.40
CA SER A 121 2.24 -9.44 7.27
C SER A 121 1.11 -8.49 7.68
N LEU A 122 0.45 -8.75 8.83
CA LEU A 122 -0.60 -7.87 9.36
C LEU A 122 -0.04 -6.55 9.88
N LEU A 123 1.13 -6.57 10.52
CA LEU A 123 1.82 -5.33 10.94
C LEU A 123 2.19 -4.47 9.74
N GLY A 124 2.74 -5.07 8.69
CA GLY A 124 3.07 -4.39 7.43
C GLY A 124 1.82 -3.80 6.76
N ALA A 125 0.74 -4.57 6.71
CA ALA A 125 -0.54 -4.12 6.16
C ALA A 125 -1.11 -2.92 6.93
N ALA A 126 -1.13 -2.98 8.26
CA ALA A 126 -1.58 -1.88 9.10
C ALA A 126 -0.69 -0.64 8.93
N ALA A 127 0.62 -0.80 8.98
CA ALA A 127 1.57 0.31 8.84
C ALA A 127 1.44 0.99 7.48
N THR A 128 1.33 0.22 6.37
CA THR A 128 1.19 0.79 5.03
C THR A 128 -0.15 1.51 4.85
N THR A 129 -1.24 0.91 5.36
CA THR A 129 -2.57 1.55 5.37
C THR A 129 -2.54 2.88 6.11
N LEU A 130 -1.98 2.90 7.32
CA LEU A 130 -1.88 4.12 8.13
C LEU A 130 -0.97 5.18 7.46
N THR A 131 0.12 4.76 6.83
CA THR A 131 1.02 5.66 6.07
C THR A 131 0.27 6.33 4.93
N ALA A 132 -0.52 5.58 4.16
CA ALA A 132 -1.31 6.13 3.05
C ALA A 132 -2.38 7.12 3.55
N VAL A 133 -3.11 6.76 4.61
CA VAL A 133 -4.13 7.63 5.22
C VAL A 133 -3.49 8.91 5.77
N ALA A 134 -2.39 8.79 6.52
CA ALA A 134 -1.67 9.94 7.07
C ALA A 134 -1.15 10.87 5.96
N GLY A 135 -0.60 10.30 4.89
CA GLY A 135 -0.13 11.07 3.73
C GLY A 135 -1.24 11.88 3.08
N TRP A 136 -2.40 11.24 2.85
CA TRP A 136 -3.57 11.92 2.30
C TRP A 136 -4.12 13.02 3.21
N LEU A 137 -4.22 12.77 4.53
CA LEU A 137 -4.71 13.75 5.49
C LEU A 137 -3.80 14.98 5.60
N LEU A 138 -2.48 14.77 5.63
CA LEU A 138 -1.51 15.87 5.68
C LEU A 138 -1.58 16.75 4.43
N ASP A 139 -1.66 16.10 3.27
CA ASP A 139 -1.76 16.83 2.01
C ASP A 139 -3.06 17.61 1.88
N ARG A 140 -4.20 16.98 2.22
CA ARG A 140 -5.52 17.62 2.19
C ARG A 140 -5.56 18.84 3.10
N ARG A 141 -5.13 18.72 4.37
CA ARG A 141 -5.12 19.83 5.32
C ARG A 141 -4.28 21.01 4.84
N ALA A 142 -3.17 20.73 4.19
CA ALA A 142 -2.31 21.78 3.61
C ALA A 142 -2.94 22.43 2.36
N GLY A 143 -3.89 21.76 1.70
CA GLY A 143 -4.63 22.30 0.55
C GLY A 143 -5.85 23.14 0.91
N ASP A 144 -6.54 22.78 2.00
CA ASP A 144 -7.83 23.36 2.38
C ASP A 144 -7.70 24.65 3.23
N GLN A 145 -6.51 25.06 3.63
CA GLN A 145 -6.32 26.31 4.38
C GLN A 145 -6.49 27.53 3.46
N PRO A 146 -7.32 28.52 3.84
CA PRO A 146 -7.51 29.74 3.04
C PRO A 146 -6.18 30.48 2.85
N THR A 147 -5.96 30.98 1.64
CA THR A 147 -4.88 31.93 1.35
C THR A 147 -5.24 33.21 2.08
N ASN A 148 -4.57 33.49 3.20
CA ASN A 148 -4.65 34.82 3.79
C ASN A 148 -4.02 35.79 2.78
N ALA A 149 -4.87 36.50 2.06
CA ALA A 149 -4.49 37.60 1.19
C ALA A 149 -4.09 38.80 2.07
#